data_2b42bf1b5bb493ab0e654993e742c104
#
_entry.id   2b42bf1b5bb493ab0e654993e742c104
#
_cell.length_a   1.000
_cell.length_b   1.000
_cell.length_c   1.000
_cell.angle_alpha   90.00
_cell.angle_beta   90.00
_cell.angle_gamma   90.00
#
_symmetry.space_group_name_H-M   'P 1'
#
loop_
_entity.id
_entity.type
_entity.pdbx_description
1 polymer ?
#
loop_
_entity_poly.entity_id
_entity_poly.type
_entity_poly.pdbx_seq_one_letter_code
_entity_poly.pdbx_strand_id
1 'polypeptide(L)'
;MTYFTKTYDEAFINENSVRTNYKKLISWYKNQDNNELTKINSDAMKFFENTGVSFKVYSSDKKENLIPFDIIPRIINPKEWNNLVKGITQRVLAINFFLTDIYGQQEIIKHGVIPVDLIQNNPAFLKQMIGFTPPNKTYNHISGIDLIKTNSDNFYVLEDNVRVPSGASYMIENRDTMIKLFPELISRYKVSENRNYAKYLSEILKKSSPKKSKINPNIVLLTPGIYNSAFFEHAFLADKLGVELVEGKDLRV
;
A
#
# COMPACT_ATOMS: atom_id res chain seq x y z
N MET A 1 30.83 17.24 0.36
CA MET A 1 30.11 17.05 1.63
C MET A 1 29.71 15.59 1.72
N THR A 2 30.35 14.84 2.58
CA THR A 2 30.11 13.40 2.77
C THR A 2 28.94 13.22 3.72
N TYR A 3 27.76 12.89 3.19
CA TYR A 3 26.56 12.58 3.96
C TYR A 3 26.50 11.09 4.32
N PHE A 4 27.59 10.47 4.75
CA PHE A 4 27.48 9.18 5.40
C PHE A 4 27.02 9.41 6.85
N THR A 5 25.72 9.50 7.02
CA THR A 5 25.09 9.42 8.33
C THR A 5 25.27 8.01 8.90
N LYS A 6 25.22 7.84 10.22
CA LYS A 6 25.23 6.52 10.89
C LYS A 6 24.03 5.62 10.53
N THR A 7 23.23 6.04 9.57
CA THR A 7 22.02 5.35 9.10
C THR A 7 22.37 4.36 7.99
N TYR A 8 21.61 3.27 7.91
CA TYR A 8 21.76 2.27 6.87
C TYR A 8 21.43 2.84 5.49
N ASP A 9 22.37 2.74 4.55
CA ASP A 9 22.14 3.06 3.16
C ASP A 9 21.85 1.79 2.35
N GLU A 10 20.72 1.77 1.62
CA GLU A 10 20.29 0.59 0.84
C GLU A 10 21.08 0.42 -0.46
N ALA A 11 21.65 1.50 -1.01
CA ALA A 11 22.41 1.48 -2.25
C ALA A 11 23.91 1.30 -2.04
N PHE A 12 24.46 1.88 -0.98
CA PHE A 12 25.90 1.89 -0.72
C PHE A 12 26.29 1.15 0.56
N ILE A 13 27.44 0.48 0.51
CA ILE A 13 28.09 -0.10 1.70
C ILE A 13 28.96 0.97 2.38
N ASN A 14 29.64 1.76 1.55
CA ASN A 14 30.44 2.93 1.90
C ASN A 14 30.58 3.82 0.65
N GLU A 15 31.27 4.94 0.78
CA GLU A 15 31.44 5.95 -0.29
C GLU A 15 31.89 5.39 -1.64
N ASN A 16 32.64 4.29 -1.64
CA ASN A 16 33.25 3.70 -2.84
C ASN A 16 32.65 2.37 -3.25
N SER A 17 31.70 1.82 -2.47
CA SER A 17 31.20 0.46 -2.68
C SER A 17 29.69 0.41 -2.76
N VAL A 18 29.17 0.07 -3.94
CA VAL A 18 27.74 -0.09 -4.24
C VAL A 18 27.29 -1.51 -3.94
N ARG A 19 26.15 -1.65 -3.23
CA ARG A 19 25.53 -2.96 -2.98
C ARG A 19 25.12 -3.64 -4.28
N THR A 20 25.21 -4.94 -4.33
CA THR A 20 25.03 -5.75 -5.54
C THR A 20 23.70 -5.46 -6.25
N ASN A 21 22.61 -5.29 -5.49
CA ASN A 21 21.29 -5.01 -6.03
C ASN A 21 21.22 -3.67 -6.77
N TYR A 22 22.03 -2.70 -6.38
CA TYR A 22 22.01 -1.35 -6.92
C TYR A 22 23.08 -1.09 -7.98
N LYS A 23 24.00 -2.04 -8.24
CA LYS A 23 25.10 -1.82 -9.19
C LYS A 23 24.64 -1.38 -10.59
N LYS A 24 23.61 -2.04 -11.13
CA LYS A 24 23.07 -1.70 -12.45
C LYS A 24 22.42 -0.32 -12.46
N LEU A 25 21.67 0.01 -11.40
CA LEU A 25 21.01 1.30 -11.24
C LEU A 25 22.03 2.42 -11.15
N ILE A 26 22.98 2.31 -10.22
CA ILE A 26 24.01 3.34 -10.00
C ILE A 26 24.91 3.50 -11.25
N SER A 27 25.25 2.40 -11.94
CA SER A 27 25.98 2.49 -13.20
C SER A 27 25.19 3.23 -14.28
N TRP A 28 23.87 2.99 -14.36
CA TRP A 28 23.01 3.71 -15.29
C TRP A 28 22.99 5.22 -14.98
N TYR A 29 22.77 5.61 -13.72
CA TYR A 29 22.76 7.03 -13.30
C TYR A 29 24.08 7.73 -13.56
N LYS A 30 25.22 7.09 -13.30
CA LYS A 30 26.56 7.66 -13.54
C LYS A 30 26.83 7.95 -15.03
N ASN A 31 26.12 7.28 -15.93
CA ASN A 31 26.26 7.47 -17.38
C ASN A 31 25.24 8.47 -17.95
N GLN A 32 24.36 9.04 -17.13
CA GLN A 32 23.41 10.05 -17.58
C GLN A 32 24.01 11.46 -17.43
N ASP A 33 23.63 12.35 -18.35
CA ASP A 33 23.87 13.78 -18.19
C ASP A 33 22.94 14.38 -17.14
N ASN A 34 23.40 15.34 -16.37
CA ASN A 34 22.60 16.06 -15.38
C ASN A 34 21.37 16.74 -16.01
N ASN A 35 21.49 17.26 -17.22
CA ASN A 35 20.37 17.86 -17.95
C ASN A 35 19.30 16.81 -18.30
N GLU A 36 19.72 15.60 -18.65
CA GLU A 36 18.81 14.48 -18.93
C GLU A 36 18.08 14.03 -17.68
N LEU A 37 18.76 13.88 -16.56
CA LEU A 37 18.14 13.55 -15.26
C LEU A 37 17.14 14.63 -14.82
N THR A 38 17.48 15.91 -15.00
CA THR A 38 16.58 17.03 -14.71
C THR A 38 15.33 16.99 -15.59
N LYS A 39 15.52 16.69 -16.88
CA LYS A 39 14.41 16.53 -17.83
C LYS A 39 13.50 15.37 -17.43
N ILE A 40 14.06 14.21 -17.13
CA ILE A 40 13.30 13.02 -16.69
C ILE A 40 12.49 13.34 -15.43
N ASN A 41 13.08 14.02 -14.45
CA ASN A 41 12.37 14.41 -13.23
C ASN A 41 11.22 15.38 -13.56
N SER A 42 11.43 16.35 -14.43
CA SER A 42 10.38 17.27 -14.90
C SER A 42 9.25 16.52 -15.63
N ASP A 43 9.60 15.56 -16.47
CA ASP A 43 8.62 14.75 -17.21
C ASP A 43 7.82 13.82 -16.29
N ALA A 44 8.44 13.29 -15.23
CA ALA A 44 7.77 12.55 -14.18
C ALA A 44 6.72 13.40 -13.46
N MET A 45 7.08 14.61 -13.06
CA MET A 45 6.16 15.54 -12.40
C MET A 45 5.00 15.92 -13.30
N LYS A 46 5.26 16.24 -14.57
CA LYS A 46 4.19 16.50 -15.56
C LYS A 46 3.28 15.30 -15.78
N PHE A 47 3.83 14.09 -15.75
CA PHE A 47 3.03 12.89 -15.87
C PHE A 47 2.07 12.74 -14.68
N PHE A 48 2.54 12.93 -13.44
CA PHE A 48 1.71 12.91 -12.24
C PHE A 48 0.65 14.01 -12.26
N GLU A 49 1.01 15.20 -12.72
CA GLU A 49 0.10 16.34 -12.90
C GLU A 49 -1.04 15.99 -13.88
N ASN A 50 -0.68 15.44 -15.05
CA ASN A 50 -1.62 15.06 -16.09
C ASN A 50 -2.53 13.88 -15.70
N THR A 51 -2.06 12.96 -14.87
CA THR A 51 -2.84 11.83 -14.36
C THR A 51 -3.63 12.18 -13.11
N GLY A 52 -3.48 13.40 -12.58
CA GLY A 52 -4.20 13.86 -11.38
C GLY A 52 -3.72 13.20 -10.09
N VAL A 53 -2.49 12.66 -10.08
CA VAL A 53 -1.89 12.03 -8.89
C VAL A 53 -1.61 13.11 -7.84
N SER A 54 -2.62 13.41 -7.05
CA SER A 54 -2.58 14.46 -6.05
C SER A 54 -3.03 13.95 -4.68
N PHE A 55 -2.57 14.61 -3.65
CA PHE A 55 -3.00 14.38 -2.28
C PHE A 55 -3.48 15.71 -1.68
N LYS A 56 -4.72 15.74 -1.21
CA LYS A 56 -5.27 16.94 -0.55
C LYS A 56 -4.90 16.92 0.93
N VAL A 57 -4.06 17.84 1.34
CA VAL A 57 -3.84 18.10 2.77
C VAL A 57 -4.97 18.97 3.27
N TYR A 58 -5.60 18.61 4.40
CA TYR A 58 -6.57 19.45 5.11
C TYR A 58 -5.84 20.63 5.74
N SER A 59 -5.32 21.56 4.93
CA SER A 59 -4.81 22.84 5.37
C SER A 59 -5.68 23.95 4.81
N SER A 60 -5.69 25.10 5.49
CA SER A 60 -6.46 26.30 5.12
C SER A 60 -6.18 26.82 3.70
N ASP A 61 -5.05 26.44 3.12
CA ASP A 61 -4.70 26.70 1.75
C ASP A 61 -5.15 25.55 0.87
N LYS A 62 -6.21 25.75 0.11
CA LYS A 62 -6.87 24.81 -0.82
C LYS A 62 -5.97 24.32 -1.99
N LYS A 63 -4.66 24.25 -1.81
CA LYS A 63 -3.74 23.75 -2.85
C LYS A 63 -3.69 22.23 -2.83
N GLU A 64 -4.00 21.63 -3.95
CA GLU A 64 -3.68 20.24 -4.21
C GLU A 64 -2.15 20.10 -4.27
N ASN A 65 -1.59 19.30 -3.38
CA ASN A 65 -0.17 19.00 -3.44
C ASN A 65 0.03 17.78 -4.33
N LEU A 66 0.81 17.95 -5.38
CA LEU A 66 1.30 16.83 -6.15
C LEU A 66 2.19 15.95 -5.26
N ILE A 67 2.07 14.65 -5.38
CA ILE A 67 2.98 13.72 -4.71
C ILE A 67 4.33 13.80 -5.41
N PRO A 68 5.43 14.09 -4.69
CA PRO A 68 6.74 14.13 -5.31
C PRO A 68 7.14 12.75 -5.80
N PHE A 69 7.63 12.69 -7.05
CA PHE A 69 8.15 11.47 -7.63
C PHE A 69 9.66 11.39 -7.42
N ASP A 70 10.13 10.29 -6.84
CA ASP A 70 11.55 10.00 -6.74
C ASP A 70 11.98 9.15 -7.95
N ILE A 71 12.89 9.69 -8.77
CA ILE A 71 13.43 9.00 -9.93
C ILE A 71 14.37 7.85 -9.56
N ILE A 72 14.78 7.74 -8.29
CA ILE A 72 15.64 6.66 -7.79
C ILE A 72 14.78 5.56 -7.16
N PRO A 73 14.51 4.45 -7.86
CA PRO A 73 13.66 3.40 -7.32
C PRO A 73 14.37 2.63 -6.20
N ARG A 74 13.61 2.32 -5.16
CA ARG A 74 14.03 1.35 -4.15
C ARG A 74 13.99 -0.06 -4.73
N ILE A 75 15.07 -0.82 -4.55
CA ILE A 75 15.21 -2.17 -5.11
C ILE A 75 15.14 -3.20 -3.98
N ILE A 76 14.11 -4.06 -4.04
CA ILE A 76 13.97 -5.22 -3.14
C ILE A 76 14.27 -6.46 -3.97
N ASN A 77 15.29 -7.23 -3.59
CA ASN A 77 15.65 -8.44 -4.32
C ASN A 77 14.70 -9.62 -3.99
N PRO A 78 14.68 -10.68 -4.81
CA PRO A 78 13.76 -11.81 -4.63
C PRO A 78 13.90 -12.52 -3.27
N LYS A 79 15.09 -12.62 -2.69
CA LYS A 79 15.31 -13.24 -1.37
C LYS A 79 14.67 -12.39 -0.27
N GLU A 80 14.92 -11.09 -0.29
CA GLU A 80 14.31 -10.13 0.64
C GLU A 80 12.78 -10.16 0.51
N TRP A 81 12.27 -10.10 -0.73
CA TRP A 81 10.83 -10.14 -0.99
C TRP A 81 10.18 -11.42 -0.46
N ASN A 82 10.76 -12.58 -0.71
CA ASN A 82 10.23 -13.85 -0.22
C ASN A 82 10.20 -13.94 1.31
N ASN A 83 11.20 -13.37 1.98
CA ASN A 83 11.21 -13.31 3.44
C ASN A 83 10.13 -12.34 3.97
N LEU A 84 9.99 -11.18 3.33
CA LEU A 84 8.93 -10.23 3.66
C LEU A 84 7.54 -10.85 3.50
N VAL A 85 7.29 -11.50 2.37
CA VAL A 85 5.99 -12.15 2.09
C VAL A 85 5.64 -13.18 3.17
N LYS A 86 6.61 -14.00 3.61
CA LYS A 86 6.38 -14.95 4.70
C LYS A 86 6.01 -14.26 6.00
N GLY A 87 6.76 -13.24 6.40
CA GLY A 87 6.51 -12.49 7.64
C GLY A 87 5.18 -11.74 7.60
N ILE A 88 4.89 -11.04 6.50
CA ILE A 88 3.63 -10.31 6.32
C ILE A 88 2.44 -11.27 6.30
N THR A 89 2.54 -12.40 5.62
CA THR A 89 1.48 -13.42 5.61
C THR A 89 1.19 -13.92 7.03
N GLN A 90 2.22 -14.27 7.79
CA GLN A 90 2.06 -14.69 9.18
C GLN A 90 1.37 -13.61 10.01
N ARG A 91 1.78 -12.34 9.84
CA ARG A 91 1.22 -11.21 10.59
C ARG A 91 -0.26 -10.98 10.27
N VAL A 92 -0.63 -10.97 9.00
CA VAL A 92 -2.03 -10.81 8.56
C VAL A 92 -2.91 -11.95 9.06
N LEU A 93 -2.41 -13.18 9.04
CA LEU A 93 -3.12 -14.33 9.64
C LEU A 93 -3.28 -14.16 11.14
N ALA A 94 -2.24 -13.73 11.86
CA ALA A 94 -2.33 -13.48 13.30
C ALA A 94 -3.35 -12.39 13.64
N ILE A 95 -3.43 -11.31 12.87
CA ILE A 95 -4.44 -10.26 13.03
C ILE A 95 -5.86 -10.85 12.84
N ASN A 96 -6.10 -11.66 11.82
CA ASN A 96 -7.40 -12.27 11.61
C ASN A 96 -7.75 -13.31 12.70
N PHE A 97 -6.79 -14.07 13.24
CA PHE A 97 -6.99 -14.94 14.40
C PHE A 97 -7.34 -14.14 15.65
N PHE A 98 -6.62 -13.04 15.90
CA PHE A 98 -6.93 -12.14 17.00
C PHE A 98 -8.35 -11.58 16.91
N LEU A 99 -8.75 -11.09 15.74
CA LEU A 99 -10.10 -10.58 15.51
C LEU A 99 -11.16 -11.69 15.67
N THR A 100 -10.87 -12.89 15.22
CA THR A 100 -11.75 -14.06 15.41
C THR A 100 -11.93 -14.37 16.88
N ASP A 101 -10.89 -14.26 17.68
CA ASP A 101 -10.95 -14.54 19.12
C ASP A 101 -11.70 -13.44 19.88
N ILE A 102 -11.35 -12.17 19.68
CA ILE A 102 -11.96 -11.06 20.45
C ILE A 102 -13.45 -10.86 20.14
N TYR A 103 -13.90 -11.21 18.94
CA TYR A 103 -15.34 -11.23 18.58
C TYR A 103 -16.00 -12.58 18.80
N GLY A 104 -15.24 -13.60 19.19
CA GLY A 104 -15.71 -14.96 19.49
C GLY A 104 -15.57 -15.34 20.95
N GLN A 105 -14.66 -16.25 21.23
CA GLN A 105 -14.48 -16.85 22.55
C GLN A 105 -13.73 -15.96 23.54
N GLN A 106 -12.98 -14.96 23.10
CA GLN A 106 -12.19 -14.04 23.92
C GLN A 106 -11.15 -14.75 24.82
N GLU A 107 -10.53 -15.81 24.31
CA GLU A 107 -9.55 -16.61 25.07
C GLU A 107 -8.31 -15.79 25.43
N ILE A 108 -7.87 -14.87 24.55
CA ILE A 108 -6.74 -13.98 24.79
C ILE A 108 -6.97 -13.05 25.99
N ILE A 109 -8.23 -12.68 26.26
CA ILE A 109 -8.65 -11.88 27.41
C ILE A 109 -8.76 -12.78 28.65
N LYS A 110 -9.45 -13.93 28.55
CA LYS A 110 -9.64 -14.88 29.66
C LYS A 110 -8.31 -15.37 30.25
N HIS A 111 -7.30 -15.55 29.39
CA HIS A 111 -5.97 -15.96 29.82
C HIS A 111 -5.07 -14.79 30.25
N GLY A 112 -5.59 -13.56 30.29
CA GLY A 112 -4.86 -12.40 30.77
C GLY A 112 -3.71 -11.95 29.85
N VAL A 113 -3.68 -12.41 28.60
CA VAL A 113 -2.64 -12.01 27.62
C VAL A 113 -2.79 -10.55 27.25
N ILE A 114 -4.05 -10.10 27.09
CA ILE A 114 -4.39 -8.69 26.84
C ILE A 114 -5.38 -8.23 27.91
N PRO A 115 -5.16 -7.06 28.55
CA PRO A 115 -6.11 -6.46 29.46
C PRO A 115 -7.46 -6.21 28.77
N VAL A 116 -8.56 -6.58 29.42
CA VAL A 116 -9.91 -6.42 28.88
C VAL A 116 -10.24 -4.98 28.50
N ASP A 117 -9.76 -4.02 29.28
CA ASP A 117 -10.02 -2.60 29.07
C ASP A 117 -9.46 -2.07 27.74
N LEU A 118 -8.36 -2.64 27.27
CA LEU A 118 -7.78 -2.27 25.98
C LEU A 118 -8.67 -2.66 24.80
N ILE A 119 -9.54 -3.66 24.97
CA ILE A 119 -10.47 -4.11 23.96
C ILE A 119 -11.84 -3.45 24.17
N GLN A 120 -12.46 -3.64 25.34
CA GLN A 120 -13.86 -3.27 25.57
C GLN A 120 -14.08 -1.76 25.64
N ASN A 121 -13.09 -1.01 26.09
CA ASN A 121 -13.13 0.47 26.14
C ASN A 121 -12.62 1.14 24.87
N ASN A 122 -12.14 0.35 23.88
CA ASN A 122 -11.69 0.91 22.61
C ASN A 122 -12.92 1.28 21.75
N PRO A 123 -13.05 2.53 21.28
CA PRO A 123 -14.17 2.96 20.45
C PRO A 123 -14.24 2.25 19.10
N ALA A 124 -13.12 1.66 18.63
CA ALA A 124 -13.11 0.83 17.43
C ALA A 124 -13.62 -0.60 17.64
N PHE A 125 -13.81 -1.03 18.89
CA PHE A 125 -14.39 -2.33 19.18
C PHE A 125 -15.91 -2.32 18.99
N LEU A 126 -16.36 -3.02 17.96
CA LEU A 126 -17.77 -3.06 17.55
C LEU A 126 -18.51 -4.16 18.33
N LYS A 127 -19.13 -3.82 19.46
CA LYS A 127 -19.87 -4.78 20.32
C LYS A 127 -20.92 -5.59 19.56
N GLN A 128 -21.55 -5.01 18.53
CA GLN A 128 -22.53 -5.68 17.68
C GLN A 128 -21.93 -6.81 16.82
N MET A 129 -20.60 -6.88 16.72
CA MET A 129 -19.90 -7.95 16.01
C MET A 129 -19.60 -9.16 16.87
N ILE A 130 -19.86 -9.09 18.19
CA ILE A 130 -19.65 -10.24 19.10
C ILE A 130 -20.55 -11.40 18.67
N GLY A 131 -19.95 -12.56 18.47
CA GLY A 131 -20.64 -13.77 18.02
C GLY A 131 -20.89 -13.85 16.52
N PHE A 132 -20.60 -12.77 15.75
CA PHE A 132 -20.69 -12.82 14.30
C PHE A 132 -19.40 -13.40 13.72
N THR A 133 -19.54 -14.36 12.82
CA THR A 133 -18.41 -14.95 12.08
C THR A 133 -18.53 -14.58 10.61
N PRO A 134 -17.63 -13.75 10.07
CA PRO A 134 -17.65 -13.39 8.65
C PRO A 134 -17.31 -14.59 7.76
N PRO A 135 -17.64 -14.53 6.45
CA PRO A 135 -17.23 -15.54 5.49
C PRO A 135 -15.73 -15.83 5.58
N ASN A 136 -15.37 -17.12 5.55
CA ASN A 136 -13.98 -17.60 5.65
C ASN A 136 -13.23 -17.16 6.93
N LYS A 137 -13.93 -16.70 7.96
CA LYS A 137 -13.37 -16.12 9.19
C LYS A 137 -12.39 -14.95 8.91
N THR A 138 -12.63 -14.22 7.82
CA THR A 138 -11.78 -13.11 7.42
C THR A 138 -12.43 -11.79 7.84
N TYR A 139 -11.90 -11.16 8.86
CA TYR A 139 -12.34 -9.85 9.37
C TYR A 139 -11.64 -8.71 8.65
N ASN A 140 -10.35 -8.89 8.34
CA ASN A 140 -9.55 -7.92 7.61
C ASN A 140 -9.13 -8.49 6.26
N HIS A 141 -9.58 -7.87 5.17
CA HIS A 141 -9.34 -8.32 3.80
C HIS A 141 -8.18 -7.60 3.12
N ILE A 142 -7.87 -6.38 3.57
CA ILE A 142 -6.83 -5.53 3.00
C ILE A 142 -6.03 -4.96 4.16
N SER A 143 -4.72 -5.15 4.13
CA SER A 143 -3.80 -4.66 5.16
C SER A 143 -2.71 -3.83 4.51
N GLY A 144 -2.49 -2.62 5.02
CA GLY A 144 -1.33 -1.79 4.71
C GLY A 144 -0.31 -1.93 5.84
N ILE A 145 0.76 -2.65 5.58
CA ILE A 145 1.81 -2.90 6.58
C ILE A 145 2.99 -1.98 6.30
N ASP A 146 3.22 -1.01 7.18
CA ASP A 146 4.32 -0.07 7.05
C ASP A 146 5.63 -0.68 7.54
N LEU A 147 6.66 -0.60 6.70
CA LEU A 147 7.93 -1.25 6.92
C LEU A 147 9.08 -0.26 6.87
N ILE A 148 10.05 -0.45 7.75
CA ILE A 148 11.37 0.19 7.68
C ILE A 148 12.46 -0.86 7.53
N LYS A 149 13.54 -0.47 6.83
CA LYS A 149 14.75 -1.27 6.72
C LYS A 149 15.89 -0.59 7.47
N THR A 150 16.42 -1.26 8.48
CA THR A 150 17.45 -0.69 9.36
C THR A 150 18.85 -1.26 9.12
N ASN A 151 18.92 -2.36 8.38
CA ASN A 151 20.18 -3.02 7.99
C ASN A 151 19.96 -3.92 6.76
N SER A 152 21.01 -4.60 6.30
CA SER A 152 20.96 -5.43 5.08
C SER A 152 19.96 -6.57 5.13
N ASP A 153 19.62 -7.05 6.31
CA ASP A 153 18.92 -8.33 6.47
C ASP A 153 17.51 -8.19 7.04
N ASN A 154 17.20 -7.07 7.73
CA ASN A 154 16.00 -6.95 8.52
C ASN A 154 15.10 -5.78 8.08
N PHE A 155 13.83 -6.11 7.88
CA PHE A 155 12.73 -5.18 7.86
C PHE A 155 11.97 -5.24 9.19
N TYR A 156 11.52 -4.10 9.65
CA TYR A 156 10.69 -3.98 10.85
C TYR A 156 9.36 -3.37 10.49
N VAL A 157 8.30 -3.86 11.13
CA VAL A 157 6.97 -3.28 11.01
C VAL A 157 6.88 -2.05 11.90
N LEU A 158 6.44 -0.94 11.34
CA LEU A 158 6.11 0.27 12.09
C LEU A 158 4.66 0.25 12.57
N GLU A 159 3.73 -0.03 11.66
CA GLU A 159 2.32 -0.11 11.97
C GLU A 159 1.56 -1.04 11.01
N ASP A 160 0.36 -1.40 11.43
CA ASP A 160 -0.60 -2.16 10.65
C ASP A 160 -1.84 -1.32 10.36
N ASN A 161 -2.00 -0.86 9.15
CA ASN A 161 -3.20 -0.19 8.69
C ASN A 161 -4.21 -1.24 8.21
N VAL A 162 -5.14 -1.62 9.08
CA VAL A 162 -6.05 -2.75 8.84
C VAL A 162 -7.52 -2.35 8.70
N ARG A 163 -7.80 -1.06 8.72
CA ARG A 163 -9.17 -0.54 8.56
C ARG A 163 -9.43 -0.01 7.15
N VAL A 164 -8.71 1.01 6.74
CA VAL A 164 -8.84 1.67 5.42
C VAL A 164 -7.44 2.01 4.89
N PRO A 165 -6.60 1.00 4.59
CA PRO A 165 -5.29 1.28 4.03
C PRO A 165 -5.42 1.98 2.69
N SER A 166 -4.53 2.93 2.42
CA SER A 166 -4.45 3.67 1.17
C SER A 166 -3.06 3.53 0.54
N GLY A 167 -2.90 3.99 -0.70
CA GLY A 167 -1.61 4.02 -1.37
C GLY A 167 -1.45 3.05 -2.54
N ALA A 168 -2.40 2.15 -2.78
CA ALA A 168 -2.32 1.18 -3.88
C ALA A 168 -2.35 1.85 -5.25
N SER A 169 -3.12 2.92 -5.42
CA SER A 169 -3.16 3.72 -6.64
C SER A 169 -1.81 4.34 -6.94
N TYR A 170 -1.18 4.94 -5.94
CA TYR A 170 0.14 5.56 -6.07
C TYR A 170 1.23 4.55 -6.39
N MET A 171 1.17 3.35 -5.83
CA MET A 171 2.08 2.25 -6.15
C MET A 171 1.96 1.85 -7.64
N ILE A 172 0.75 1.78 -8.17
CA ILE A 172 0.50 1.40 -9.58
C ILE A 172 0.97 2.52 -10.51
N GLU A 173 0.59 3.78 -10.24
CA GLU A 173 0.99 4.93 -11.03
C GLU A 173 2.51 5.15 -11.00
N ASN A 174 3.14 4.97 -9.85
CA ASN A 174 4.60 4.98 -9.72
C ASN A 174 5.26 3.96 -10.64
N ARG A 175 4.75 2.73 -10.69
CA ARG A 175 5.26 1.68 -11.56
C ARG A 175 5.06 2.04 -13.03
N ASP A 176 3.89 2.54 -13.41
CA ASP A 176 3.58 2.91 -14.79
C ASP A 176 4.46 4.09 -15.26
N THR A 177 4.70 5.05 -14.37
CA THR A 177 5.63 6.16 -14.60
C THR A 177 7.07 5.67 -14.79
N MET A 178 7.55 4.78 -13.90
CA MET A 178 8.89 4.18 -14.03
C MET A 178 9.07 3.42 -15.36
N ILE A 179 8.05 2.68 -15.79
CA ILE A 179 8.09 1.95 -17.08
C ILE A 179 8.18 2.91 -18.25
N LYS A 180 7.47 4.03 -18.22
CA LYS A 180 7.46 5.03 -19.30
C LYS A 180 8.76 5.81 -19.37
N LEU A 181 9.28 6.24 -18.22
CA LEU A 181 10.47 7.11 -18.16
C LEU A 181 11.79 6.34 -18.24
N PHE A 182 11.80 5.10 -17.77
CA PHE A 182 13.01 4.29 -17.65
C PHE A 182 12.86 2.88 -18.25
N PRO A 183 12.41 2.75 -19.51
CA PRO A 183 12.14 1.44 -20.12
C PRO A 183 13.37 0.54 -20.13
N GLU A 184 14.54 1.10 -20.44
CA GLU A 184 15.81 0.36 -20.45
C GLU A 184 16.22 -0.12 -19.06
N LEU A 185 16.03 0.71 -18.03
CA LEU A 185 16.36 0.36 -16.66
C LEU A 185 15.44 -0.76 -16.17
N ILE A 186 14.13 -0.64 -16.39
CA ILE A 186 13.14 -1.64 -16.01
C ILE A 186 13.41 -2.99 -16.71
N SER A 187 13.79 -2.97 -18.00
CA SER A 187 14.10 -4.20 -18.73
C SER A 187 15.33 -4.94 -18.22
N ARG A 188 16.28 -4.21 -17.61
CA ARG A 188 17.50 -4.81 -17.00
C ARG A 188 17.23 -5.56 -15.69
N TYR A 189 16.12 -5.23 -15.04
CA TYR A 189 15.73 -5.79 -13.74
C TYR A 189 14.50 -6.66 -13.89
N LYS A 190 14.28 -7.66 -14.34
CA LYS A 190 13.09 -8.54 -14.37
C LYS A 190 12.10 -8.22 -13.23
N VAL A 191 11.50 -7.03 -13.30
CA VAL A 191 10.66 -6.48 -12.23
C VAL A 191 9.32 -7.22 -12.19
N SER A 192 8.88 -7.64 -11.00
CA SER A 192 7.60 -8.32 -10.82
C SER A 192 6.41 -7.41 -11.12
N GLU A 193 5.34 -7.97 -11.66
CA GLU A 193 4.09 -7.26 -11.95
C GLU A 193 3.34 -6.84 -10.69
N ASN A 194 2.81 -5.62 -10.69
CA ASN A 194 1.91 -5.11 -9.65
C ASN A 194 0.51 -4.73 -10.19
N ARG A 195 0.32 -4.77 -11.52
CA ARG A 195 -0.94 -4.41 -12.19
C ARG A 195 -2.11 -5.33 -11.85
N ASN A 196 -1.82 -6.52 -11.33
CA ASN A 196 -2.84 -7.48 -10.91
C ASN A 196 -3.55 -7.12 -9.60
N TYR A 197 -3.19 -6.00 -8.93
CA TYR A 197 -3.79 -5.60 -7.67
C TYR A 197 -5.31 -5.48 -7.76
N ALA A 198 -5.82 -4.74 -8.74
CA ALA A 198 -7.27 -4.57 -8.93
C ALA A 198 -8.00 -5.89 -9.19
N LYS A 199 -7.39 -6.81 -9.95
CA LYS A 199 -7.93 -8.15 -10.17
C LYS A 199 -8.07 -8.92 -8.86
N TYR A 200 -7.03 -8.97 -8.04
CA TYR A 200 -7.07 -9.66 -6.75
C TYR A 200 -8.07 -9.02 -5.79
N LEU A 201 -8.14 -7.68 -5.77
CA LEU A 201 -9.12 -6.97 -4.98
C LEU A 201 -10.55 -7.32 -5.42
N SER A 202 -10.84 -7.33 -6.72
CA SER A 202 -12.14 -7.75 -7.26
C SER A 202 -12.51 -9.19 -6.84
N GLU A 203 -11.54 -10.11 -6.91
CA GLU A 203 -11.76 -11.51 -6.48
C GLU A 203 -12.09 -11.62 -4.99
N ILE A 204 -11.39 -10.85 -4.14
CA ILE A 204 -11.64 -10.82 -2.69
C ILE A 204 -13.04 -10.26 -2.42
N LEU A 205 -13.42 -9.14 -3.04
CA LEU A 205 -14.73 -8.52 -2.86
C LEU A 205 -15.87 -9.48 -3.28
N LYS A 206 -15.73 -10.16 -4.42
CA LYS A 206 -16.69 -11.19 -4.86
C LYS A 206 -16.80 -12.35 -3.88
N LYS A 207 -15.68 -12.84 -3.35
CA LYS A 207 -15.66 -13.93 -2.35
C LYS A 207 -16.25 -13.52 -0.99
N SER A 208 -16.23 -12.23 -0.68
CA SER A 208 -16.76 -11.65 0.57
C SER A 208 -18.23 -11.26 0.47
N SER A 209 -18.85 -11.40 -0.69
CA SER A 209 -20.25 -11.04 -0.92
C SER A 209 -21.20 -11.86 -0.03
N PRO A 210 -22.35 -11.31 0.37
CA PRO A 210 -23.33 -12.04 1.16
C PRO A 210 -23.79 -13.34 0.48
N LYS A 211 -23.97 -14.41 1.25
CA LYS A 211 -24.40 -15.73 0.72
C LYS A 211 -25.67 -15.70 -0.12
N LYS A 212 -26.56 -14.73 0.15
CA LYS A 212 -27.81 -14.53 -0.59
C LYS A 212 -27.62 -13.66 -1.83
N SER A 213 -26.40 -13.13 -2.10
CA SER A 213 -26.15 -12.37 -3.29
C SER A 213 -26.27 -13.23 -4.54
N LYS A 214 -26.70 -12.62 -5.62
CA LYS A 214 -26.76 -13.27 -6.94
C LYS A 214 -25.35 -13.71 -7.37
N ILE A 215 -25.26 -14.54 -8.39
CA ILE A 215 -24.00 -15.04 -8.98
C ILE A 215 -23.01 -13.90 -9.27
N ASN A 216 -23.50 -12.73 -9.66
CA ASN A 216 -22.71 -11.50 -9.85
C ASN A 216 -23.17 -10.44 -8.83
N PRO A 217 -22.49 -10.30 -7.68
CA PRO A 217 -22.81 -9.26 -6.73
C PRO A 217 -22.54 -7.88 -7.33
N ASN A 218 -23.44 -6.91 -7.07
CA ASN A 218 -23.16 -5.52 -7.38
C ASN A 218 -22.15 -4.98 -6.37
N ILE A 219 -20.99 -4.57 -6.85
CA ILE A 219 -19.90 -4.02 -6.04
C ILE A 219 -19.80 -2.55 -6.38
N VAL A 220 -19.79 -1.71 -5.37
CA VAL A 220 -19.57 -0.26 -5.51
C VAL A 220 -18.44 0.20 -4.60
N LEU A 221 -17.81 1.32 -4.97
CA LEU A 221 -16.83 1.97 -4.13
C LEU A 221 -17.45 3.24 -3.53
N LEU A 222 -17.61 3.25 -2.21
CA LEU A 222 -18.19 4.40 -1.49
C LEU A 222 -17.10 5.43 -1.19
N THR A 223 -17.34 6.67 -1.59
CA THR A 223 -16.46 7.81 -1.32
C THR A 223 -17.20 8.89 -0.52
N PRO A 224 -16.50 9.63 0.37
CA PRO A 224 -17.04 10.87 0.95
C PRO A 224 -17.11 12.04 -0.04
N GLY A 225 -16.64 11.87 -1.28
CA GLY A 225 -16.69 12.88 -2.34
C GLY A 225 -15.34 13.58 -2.58
N ILE A 226 -15.37 14.55 -3.49
CA ILE A 226 -14.19 15.23 -4.06
C ILE A 226 -13.32 16.00 -3.06
N TYR A 227 -13.85 16.29 -1.89
CA TYR A 227 -13.11 17.00 -0.83
C TYR A 227 -12.29 16.05 0.06
N ASN A 228 -12.44 14.74 -0.09
CA ASN A 228 -11.64 13.76 0.65
C ASN A 228 -10.21 13.71 0.12
N SER A 229 -9.23 13.62 1.01
CA SER A 229 -7.80 13.56 0.65
C SER A 229 -7.46 12.37 -0.24
N ALA A 230 -8.16 11.25 -0.08
CA ALA A 230 -7.97 10.02 -0.86
C ALA A 230 -8.90 9.91 -2.10
N PHE A 231 -9.58 11.00 -2.50
CA PHE A 231 -10.55 10.94 -3.61
C PHE A 231 -9.92 10.45 -4.92
N PHE A 232 -8.68 10.86 -5.21
CA PHE A 232 -7.94 10.34 -6.36
C PHE A 232 -7.89 8.80 -6.34
N GLU A 233 -7.51 8.22 -5.21
CA GLU A 233 -7.41 6.76 -5.06
C GLU A 233 -8.78 6.08 -5.18
N HIS A 234 -9.83 6.68 -4.63
CA HIS A 234 -11.19 6.15 -4.76
C HIS A 234 -11.62 6.09 -6.24
N ALA A 235 -11.44 7.17 -6.98
CA ALA A 235 -11.77 7.22 -8.40
C ALA A 235 -10.91 6.26 -9.23
N PHE A 236 -9.59 6.23 -8.97
CA PHE A 236 -8.66 5.34 -9.63
C PHE A 236 -9.00 3.86 -9.43
N LEU A 237 -9.28 3.47 -8.18
CA LEU A 237 -9.61 2.07 -7.88
C LEU A 237 -10.99 1.69 -8.43
N ALA A 238 -11.99 2.59 -8.41
CA ALA A 238 -13.28 2.34 -9.02
C ALA A 238 -13.15 2.06 -10.54
N ASP A 239 -12.35 2.87 -11.24
CA ASP A 239 -12.03 2.67 -12.66
C ASP A 239 -11.33 1.34 -12.91
N LYS A 240 -10.25 1.04 -12.17
CA LYS A 240 -9.49 -0.20 -12.31
C LYS A 240 -10.28 -1.46 -11.98
N LEU A 241 -11.25 -1.36 -11.06
CA LEU A 241 -12.14 -2.46 -10.69
C LEU A 241 -13.32 -2.59 -11.65
N GLY A 242 -13.63 -1.56 -12.43
CA GLY A 242 -14.84 -1.48 -13.26
C GLY A 242 -16.10 -1.44 -12.41
N VAL A 243 -16.10 -0.71 -11.30
CA VAL A 243 -17.23 -0.56 -10.39
C VAL A 243 -17.66 0.91 -10.30
N GLU A 244 -18.92 1.14 -9.90
CA GLU A 244 -19.42 2.50 -9.71
C GLU A 244 -18.78 3.15 -8.47
N LEU A 245 -18.37 4.42 -8.63
CA LEU A 245 -17.99 5.29 -7.53
C LEU A 245 -19.25 5.99 -7.02
N VAL A 246 -19.61 5.77 -5.76
CA VAL A 246 -20.87 6.27 -5.16
C VAL A 246 -20.59 7.11 -3.93
N GLU A 247 -21.47 8.06 -3.65
CA GLU A 247 -21.52 8.80 -2.40
C GLU A 247 -22.69 8.30 -1.52
N GLY A 248 -22.72 8.71 -0.25
CA GLY A 248 -23.79 8.29 0.68
C GLY A 248 -25.21 8.58 0.19
N LYS A 249 -25.41 9.65 -0.59
CA LYS A 249 -26.70 10.00 -1.21
C LYS A 249 -27.20 9.02 -2.28
N ASP A 250 -26.29 8.24 -2.86
CA ASP A 250 -26.58 7.27 -3.94
C ASP A 250 -27.01 5.90 -3.37
N LEU A 251 -26.78 5.69 -2.06
CA LEU A 251 -27.14 4.46 -1.37
C LEU A 251 -28.55 4.57 -0.80
N ARG A 252 -29.35 3.51 -0.99
CA ARG A 252 -30.69 3.36 -0.40
C ARG A 252 -30.80 2.02 0.30
N VAL A 253 -31.48 2.01 1.43
CA VAL A 253 -31.84 0.81 2.20
C VAL A 253 -33.26 0.40 1.84
#